data_3fc5adde46c49b555a2c3c74075195cb
#
_entry.id   3fc5adde46c49b555a2c3c74075195cb
#
_cell.length_a   1.000
_cell.length_b   1.000
_cell.length_c   1.000
_cell.angle_alpha   90.00
_cell.angle_beta   90.00
_cell.angle_gamma   90.00
#
_symmetry.space_group_name_H-M   'P 1'
#
loop_
_entity.id
_entity.type
_entity.pdbx_description
1 polymer ?
#
loop_
_entity_poly.entity_id
_entity_poly.type
_entity_poly.pdbx_seq_one_letter_code
_entity_poly.pdbx_strand_id
1 'polypeptide(L)'
;MARETEPKKQPRVIIFTTPTCTFCNAAKHYLRQHHIKFREVDVSRDAAAARDIMRRTGSMGVPVLDIGGKIVRGFDKPKINALLGLKGDGA
;
A
#
# COMPACT_ATOMS: atom_id res chain seq x y z
N MET A 1 11.81 15.80 17.53
CA MET A 1 11.83 15.40 17.42
C MET A 1 11.72 14.46 16.60
N ALA A 2 11.47 13.62 16.81
CA ALA A 2 11.51 12.58 15.96
C ALA A 2 10.82 12.77 14.75
N ARG A 3 9.97 13.44 14.71
CA ARG A 3 9.24 13.53 13.66
C ARG A 3 9.95 14.05 12.65
N GLU A 4 10.87 14.61 12.91
CA GLU A 4 11.57 15.17 11.96
C GLU A 4 12.10 14.18 11.11
N THR A 5 12.21 13.02 11.47
CA THR A 5 12.76 12.06 10.61
C THR A 5 11.82 11.66 9.57
N GLU A 6 10.55 12.01 9.63
CA GLU A 6 9.67 11.58 8.67
C GLU A 6 9.51 12.51 7.59
N PRO A 7 9.52 12.12 6.34
CA PRO A 7 9.33 13.01 5.24
C PRO A 7 7.96 13.55 5.32
N LYS A 8 7.82 14.82 5.44
CA LYS A 8 6.59 15.35 5.58
C LYS A 8 5.75 15.09 4.44
N LYS A 9 6.27 14.90 3.28
CA LYS A 9 5.50 14.72 2.14
C LYS A 9 5.00 13.34 1.91
N GLN A 10 5.50 12.36 2.61
CA GLN A 10 5.07 11.00 2.39
C GLN A 10 3.98 10.61 3.37
N PRO A 11 2.78 10.30 2.91
CA PRO A 11 1.74 9.81 3.82
C PRO A 11 2.10 8.41 4.27
N ARG A 12 1.43 7.94 5.31
CA ARG A 12 1.66 6.60 5.79
C ARG A 12 1.15 5.61 4.77
N VAL A 13 1.92 4.59 4.47
CA VAL A 13 1.54 3.58 3.49
C VAL A 13 1.56 2.22 4.15
N ILE A 14 0.44 1.51 4.06
CA ILE A 14 0.33 0.15 4.55
C ILE A 14 -0.16 -0.69 3.41
N ILE A 15 0.54 -1.78 3.11
CA ILE A 15 0.13 -2.66 2.05
C ILE A 15 -0.30 -3.99 2.65
N PHE A 16 -1.49 -4.45 2.28
CA PHE A 16 -2.03 -5.70 2.77
C PHE A 16 -1.82 -6.76 1.71
N THR A 17 -1.17 -7.85 2.07
CA THR A 17 -0.69 -8.84 1.11
C THR A 17 -0.98 -10.25 1.56
N THR A 18 -0.68 -11.21 0.69
CA THR A 18 -0.60 -12.61 1.06
C THR A 18 0.70 -13.15 0.47
N PRO A 19 1.22 -14.25 0.99
CA PRO A 19 2.51 -14.75 0.53
C PRO A 19 2.57 -15.15 -0.94
N THR A 20 1.44 -15.55 -1.50
CA THR A 20 1.47 -16.04 -2.87
C THR A 20 0.96 -15.03 -3.89
N CYS A 21 0.84 -13.79 -3.52
CA CYS A 21 0.25 -12.80 -4.40
C CYS A 21 1.31 -12.15 -5.28
N THR A 22 1.25 -12.41 -6.56
CA THR A 22 2.20 -11.83 -7.51
C THR A 22 2.07 -10.32 -7.59
N PHE A 23 0.83 -9.82 -7.62
CA PHE A 23 0.65 -8.39 -7.71
C PHE A 23 1.06 -7.67 -6.43
N CYS A 24 1.01 -8.36 -5.30
CA CYS A 24 1.51 -7.78 -4.06
C CYS A 24 3.00 -7.54 -4.18
N ASN A 25 3.73 -8.50 -4.74
CA ASN A 25 5.15 -8.36 -4.92
C ASN A 25 5.47 -7.23 -5.88
N ALA A 26 4.69 -7.11 -6.93
CA ALA A 26 4.89 -6.03 -7.90
C ALA A 26 4.66 -4.67 -7.24
N ALA A 27 3.63 -4.57 -6.43
CA ALA A 27 3.34 -3.31 -5.75
C ALA A 27 4.46 -2.95 -4.77
N LYS A 28 4.96 -3.94 -4.03
CA LYS A 28 6.04 -3.67 -3.09
C LYS A 28 7.29 -3.22 -3.83
N HIS A 29 7.58 -3.87 -4.95
CA HIS A 29 8.75 -3.51 -5.74
C HIS A 29 8.63 -2.08 -6.25
N TYR A 30 7.45 -1.72 -6.72
CA TYR A 30 7.20 -0.38 -7.22
C TYR A 30 7.42 0.66 -6.12
N LEU A 31 6.92 0.39 -4.93
CA LEU A 31 7.09 1.31 -3.83
C LEU A 31 8.57 1.46 -3.47
N ARG A 32 9.30 0.35 -3.49
CA ARG A 32 10.72 0.42 -3.19
C ARG A 32 11.50 1.18 -4.25
N GLN A 33 11.09 1.04 -5.50
CA GLN A 33 11.74 1.76 -6.57
C GLN A 33 11.60 3.26 -6.41
N HIS A 34 10.50 3.71 -5.83
CA HIS A 34 10.27 5.11 -5.63
C HIS A 34 10.64 5.57 -4.22
N HIS A 35 11.40 4.72 -3.50
CA HIS A 35 11.86 5.04 -2.16
C HIS A 35 10.74 5.39 -1.20
N ILE A 36 9.60 4.72 -1.35
CA ILE A 36 8.46 4.92 -0.48
C ILE A 36 8.55 3.92 0.66
N LYS A 37 8.49 4.38 1.88
CA LYS A 37 8.50 3.50 3.01
C LYS A 37 7.09 3.01 3.25
N PHE A 38 6.94 1.74 3.53
CA PHE A 38 5.62 1.17 3.74
C PHE A 38 5.69 0.07 4.77
N ARG A 39 4.54 -0.28 5.33
CA ARG A 39 4.43 -1.37 6.24
C ARG A 39 3.64 -2.46 5.55
N GLU A 40 4.11 -3.68 5.65
CA GLU A 40 3.42 -4.80 5.02
C GLU A 40 2.65 -5.59 6.08
N VAL A 41 1.41 -5.92 5.80
CA VAL A 41 0.59 -6.72 6.68
C VAL A 41 0.11 -7.93 5.91
N ASP A 42 0.46 -9.12 6.39
CA ASP A 42 0.10 -10.37 5.73
C ASP A 42 -1.27 -10.79 6.26
N VAL A 43 -2.30 -10.60 5.45
CA VAL A 43 -3.66 -10.88 5.91
C VAL A 43 -3.93 -12.37 6.05
N SER A 44 -3.05 -13.23 5.53
CA SER A 44 -3.24 -14.65 5.73
C SER A 44 -2.85 -15.05 7.15
N ARG A 45 -2.14 -14.17 7.85
CA ARG A 45 -1.74 -14.44 9.21
C ARG A 45 -2.38 -13.52 10.22
N ASP A 46 -3.05 -12.49 9.77
CA ASP A 46 -3.63 -11.50 10.65
C ASP A 46 -5.12 -11.43 10.38
N ALA A 47 -5.89 -12.17 11.15
CA ALA A 47 -7.32 -12.25 10.93
C ALA A 47 -8.01 -10.91 11.15
N ALA A 48 -7.51 -10.11 12.06
CA ALA A 48 -8.12 -8.80 12.30
C ALA A 48 -7.93 -7.90 11.10
N ALA A 49 -6.74 -7.95 10.50
CA ALA A 49 -6.47 -7.15 9.31
C ALA A 49 -7.34 -7.63 8.15
N ALA A 50 -7.51 -8.94 8.02
CA ALA A 50 -8.34 -9.49 6.95
C ALA A 50 -9.78 -9.01 7.10
N ARG A 51 -10.29 -9.01 8.32
CA ARG A 51 -11.65 -8.55 8.53
C ARG A 51 -11.78 -7.06 8.24
N ASP A 52 -10.76 -6.29 8.59
CA ASP A 52 -10.77 -4.86 8.36
C ASP A 52 -10.81 -4.57 6.86
N ILE A 53 -10.00 -5.29 6.09
CA ILE A 53 -9.98 -5.10 4.65
C ILE A 53 -11.32 -5.49 4.04
N MET A 54 -11.91 -6.58 4.49
CA MET A 54 -13.20 -6.98 3.99
C MET A 54 -14.24 -5.91 4.28
N ARG A 55 -14.20 -5.34 5.48
CA ARG A 55 -15.15 -4.32 5.83
C ARG A 55 -14.95 -3.05 5.01
N ARG A 56 -13.70 -2.68 4.76
CA ARG A 56 -13.41 -1.43 4.07
C ARG A 56 -13.54 -1.52 2.55
N THR A 57 -13.32 -2.68 1.98
CA THR A 57 -13.33 -2.83 0.52
C THR A 57 -14.47 -3.71 0.02
N GLY A 58 -15.04 -4.51 0.90
CA GLY A 58 -16.07 -5.45 0.47
C GLY A 58 -15.51 -6.68 -0.21
N SER A 59 -14.20 -6.90 -0.11
CA SER A 59 -13.56 -7.98 -0.82
C SER A 59 -12.33 -8.43 -0.08
N MET A 60 -11.96 -9.70 -0.28
CA MET A 60 -10.75 -10.20 0.32
C MET A 60 -9.58 -10.15 -0.65
N GLY A 61 -9.76 -9.49 -1.78
CA GLY A 61 -8.68 -9.44 -2.77
C GLY A 61 -7.49 -8.63 -2.28
N VAL A 62 -6.32 -9.04 -2.68
CA VAL A 62 -5.07 -8.33 -2.38
C VAL A 62 -4.36 -8.07 -3.69
N PRO A 63 -3.47 -7.12 -3.75
CA PRO A 63 -3.04 -6.25 -2.66
C PRO A 63 -4.04 -5.13 -2.42
N VAL A 64 -4.00 -4.60 -1.22
CA VAL A 64 -4.77 -3.40 -0.90
C VAL A 64 -3.78 -2.46 -0.23
N LEU A 65 -3.77 -1.21 -0.64
CA LEU A 65 -2.89 -0.24 -0.04
C LEU A 65 -3.72 0.81 0.68
N ASP A 66 -3.22 1.21 1.84
CA ASP A 66 -3.84 2.29 2.60
C ASP A 66 -2.82 3.41 2.58
N ILE A 67 -3.08 4.45 1.81
CA ILE A 67 -2.16 5.56 1.65
C ILE A 67 -2.77 6.78 2.31
N GLY A 68 -2.28 7.07 3.50
CA GLY A 68 -2.79 8.23 4.24
C GLY A 68 -4.28 8.15 4.53
N GLY A 69 -4.79 6.93 4.69
CA GLY A 69 -6.22 6.74 4.95
C GLY A 69 -7.05 6.48 3.70
N LYS A 70 -6.45 6.60 2.52
CA LYS A 70 -7.18 6.33 1.30
C LYS A 70 -6.86 4.96 0.79
N ILE A 71 -7.87 4.22 0.39
CA ILE A 71 -7.72 2.83 0.00
C ILE A 71 -7.54 2.69 -1.49
N VAL A 72 -6.51 1.93 -1.89
CA VAL A 72 -6.29 1.59 -3.28
C VAL A 72 -6.42 0.09 -3.38
N ARG A 73 -7.31 -0.39 -4.20
CA ARG A 73 -7.51 -1.82 -4.37
C ARG A 73 -6.73 -2.27 -5.58
N GLY A 74 -5.90 -3.26 -5.40
CA GLY A 74 -5.07 -3.78 -6.48
C GLY A 74 -3.84 -2.92 -6.69
N PHE A 75 -3.06 -3.27 -7.70
CA PHE A 75 -1.86 -2.52 -8.02
C PHE A 75 -2.25 -1.48 -9.06
N ASP A 76 -2.75 -0.37 -8.59
CA ASP A 76 -3.27 0.68 -9.47
C ASP A 76 -2.26 1.82 -9.47
N LYS A 77 -1.31 1.78 -10.39
CA LYS A 77 -0.25 2.77 -10.44
C LYS A 77 -0.73 4.21 -10.53
N PRO A 78 -1.68 4.53 -11.40
CA PRO A 78 -2.12 5.92 -11.48
C PRO A 78 -2.65 6.44 -10.15
N LYS A 79 -3.42 5.62 -9.45
CA LYS A 79 -3.97 6.06 -8.19
C LYS A 79 -2.89 6.16 -7.13
N ILE A 80 -1.96 5.22 -7.11
CA ILE A 80 -0.85 5.26 -6.17
C ILE A 80 -0.02 6.51 -6.42
N ASN A 81 0.26 6.81 -7.68
CA ASN A 81 1.05 7.98 -8.02
C ASN A 81 0.35 9.25 -7.58
N ALA A 82 -0.95 9.32 -7.80
CA ALA A 82 -1.70 10.50 -7.42
C ALA A 82 -1.68 10.71 -5.92
N LEU A 83 -1.84 9.65 -5.16
CA LEU A 83 -1.88 9.77 -3.71
C LEU A 83 -0.51 10.02 -3.10
N LEU A 84 0.55 9.55 -3.74
CA LEU A 84 1.88 9.73 -3.21
C LEU A 84 2.65 10.87 -3.86
N GLY A 85 2.04 11.51 -4.82
CA GLY A 85 2.72 12.61 -5.50
C GLY A 85 3.85 12.17 -6.38
N LEU A 86 3.79 10.93 -6.90
CA LEU A 86 4.84 10.44 -7.77
C LEU A 86 4.58 10.85 -9.19
N LYS A 87 5.65 11.02 -9.96
CA LYS A 87 5.46 11.30 -11.34
C LYS A 87 5.14 10.01 -12.01
N GLY A 88 4.35 10.01 -13.00
CA GLY A 88 3.96 8.82 -13.66
C GLY A 88 5.16 8.16 -14.25
N ASP A 89 5.46 6.97 -13.87
CA ASP A 89 6.57 6.33 -14.38
C ASP A 89 6.24 5.81 -15.68
N GLY A 90 6.90 5.79 -16.48
CA GLY A 90 6.66 5.28 -17.71
C GLY A 90 5.73 6.05 -18.40
N ALA A 91 5.43 7.03 -17.83
CA ALA A 91 4.47 7.80 -18.46
C ALA A 91 4.96 8.06 -19.67
#